data_03ddbc03f348b6a46c8598bc5a3f5257
#
_entry.id   03ddbc03f348b6a46c8598bc5a3f5257
#
_cell.length_a   1.000
_cell.length_b   1.000
_cell.length_c   1.000
_cell.angle_alpha   90.00
_cell.angle_beta   90.00
_cell.angle_gamma   90.00
#
_symmetry.space_group_name_H-M   'P 1'
#
loop_
_entity.id
_entity.type
_entity.pdbx_description
1 polymer ?
#
loop_
_entity_poly.entity_id
_entity_poly.type
_entity_poly.pdbx_seq_one_letter_code
_entity_poly.pdbx_strand_id
1 'polypeptide(L)'
;MSKAIFDALVAGGLSPIGACAVMGNMDAESTMVSYRLQGDMENGYPKSKQYTNDVDNGIIGAEQFSKDQHGYGLCQWTFPSRKKELLEFAKARGVSVGDEVMQCEFCLLELKRDFADLYQSLCIPGDMDALTDRFCEKFERPAVNNYKPRREAANEYYSMYCIPGAVQPQPTSAEDTAEPKQKISFLDGILGLFGYKKVVSTVCDQKTWLSLAKRMPKITYGSNSDAVKAMQCMLNVCGAKLDADGDWGDLTEAAFQKYKGGAV
;
A
#
# COMPACT_ATOMS: atom_id res chain seq x y z
N MET A 1 2.11 -13.44 -4.16
CA MET A 1 2.44 -12.42 -5.18
C MET A 1 2.19 -11.01 -4.66
N SER A 2 0.99 -10.52 -4.54
CA SER A 2 0.76 -9.10 -4.21
C SER A 2 1.34 -8.61 -2.87
N LYS A 3 1.58 -9.49 -1.87
CA LYS A 3 2.18 -9.09 -0.58
C LYS A 3 3.64 -8.65 -0.72
N ALA A 4 4.43 -9.33 -1.53
CA ALA A 4 5.83 -8.96 -1.77
C ALA A 4 5.93 -7.61 -2.47
N ILE A 5 5.02 -7.33 -3.41
CA ILE A 5 4.90 -6.02 -4.08
C ILE A 5 4.57 -4.91 -3.06
N PHE A 6 3.56 -5.14 -2.22
CA PHE A 6 3.19 -4.20 -1.16
C PHE A 6 4.38 -3.89 -0.23
N ASP A 7 5.04 -4.95 0.26
CA ASP A 7 6.18 -4.81 1.17
C ASP A 7 7.36 -4.06 0.52
N ALA A 8 7.64 -4.35 -0.76
CA ALA A 8 8.71 -3.67 -1.51
C ALA A 8 8.41 -2.17 -1.69
N LEU A 9 7.17 -1.80 -2.02
CA LEU A 9 6.76 -0.41 -2.18
C LEU A 9 6.82 0.36 -0.85
N VAL A 10 6.36 -0.25 0.25
CA VAL A 10 6.42 0.36 1.59
C VAL A 10 7.87 0.47 2.06
N ALA A 11 8.68 -0.58 1.88
CA ALA A 11 10.12 -0.54 2.21
C ALA A 11 10.87 0.52 1.40
N GLY A 12 10.42 0.80 0.18
CA GLY A 12 10.94 1.87 -0.68
C GLY A 12 10.54 3.28 -0.29
N GLY A 13 9.69 3.44 0.75
CA GLY A 13 9.33 4.72 1.37
C GLY A 13 7.91 5.21 1.09
N LEU A 14 7.09 4.44 0.37
CA LEU A 14 5.69 4.82 0.19
C LEU A 14 4.89 4.62 1.48
N SER A 15 3.90 5.46 1.70
CA SER A 15 2.89 5.18 2.71
C SER A 15 2.09 3.92 2.34
N PRO A 16 1.51 3.18 3.31
CA PRO A 16 0.65 2.04 2.99
C PRO A 16 -0.48 2.38 2.00
N ILE A 17 -1.07 3.56 2.13
CA ILE A 17 -2.09 4.08 1.18
C ILE A 17 -1.47 4.33 -0.19
N GLY A 18 -0.30 4.99 -0.24
CA GLY A 18 0.42 5.24 -1.48
C GLY A 18 0.85 3.95 -2.19
N ALA A 19 1.29 2.93 -1.44
CA ALA A 19 1.60 1.62 -1.99
C ALA A 19 0.36 0.96 -2.61
N CYS A 20 -0.80 0.99 -1.93
CA CYS A 20 -2.05 0.46 -2.48
C CYS A 20 -2.52 1.23 -3.72
N ALA A 21 -2.34 2.56 -3.76
CA ALA A 21 -2.65 3.38 -4.93
C ALA A 21 -1.80 2.97 -6.16
N VAL A 22 -0.51 2.71 -5.96
CA VAL A 22 0.39 2.19 -7.01
C VAL A 22 -0.04 0.79 -7.43
N MET A 23 -0.33 -0.10 -6.48
CA MET A 23 -0.78 -1.47 -6.77
C MET A 23 -2.10 -1.50 -7.55
N GLY A 24 -3.06 -0.62 -7.26
CA GLY A 24 -4.29 -0.51 -8.03
C GLY A 24 -4.06 -0.16 -9.49
N ASN A 25 -3.02 0.63 -9.78
CA ASN A 25 -2.59 0.89 -11.15
C ASN A 25 -1.89 -0.32 -11.78
N MET A 26 -0.95 -0.94 -11.07
CA MET A 26 -0.27 -2.17 -11.54
C MET A 26 -1.26 -3.30 -11.83
N ASP A 27 -2.34 -3.41 -11.05
CA ASP A 27 -3.39 -4.40 -11.28
C ASP A 27 -4.11 -4.17 -12.60
N ALA A 28 -4.50 -2.93 -12.86
CA ALA A 28 -5.16 -2.55 -14.11
C ALA A 28 -4.25 -2.72 -15.35
N GLU A 29 -2.94 -2.58 -15.20
CA GLU A 29 -1.96 -2.74 -16.29
C GLU A 29 -1.63 -4.22 -16.55
N SER A 30 -1.38 -4.99 -15.50
CA SER A 30 -0.79 -6.33 -15.61
C SER A 30 -1.53 -7.44 -14.87
N THR A 31 -2.63 -7.13 -14.17
CA THR A 31 -3.27 -8.07 -13.22
C THR A 31 -2.26 -8.61 -12.19
N MET A 32 -1.34 -7.73 -11.76
CA MET A 32 -0.24 -8.03 -10.81
C MET A 32 0.72 -9.13 -11.28
N VAL A 33 0.83 -9.35 -12.59
CA VAL A 33 1.75 -10.33 -13.18
C VAL A 33 3.01 -9.62 -13.68
N SER A 34 4.11 -9.76 -12.95
CA SER A 34 5.37 -9.06 -13.22
C SER A 34 6.07 -9.46 -14.53
N TYR A 35 5.76 -10.63 -15.06
CA TYR A 35 6.25 -11.09 -16.36
C TYR A 35 5.24 -10.89 -17.50
N ARG A 36 4.17 -10.10 -17.29
CA ARG A 36 3.12 -9.88 -18.30
C ARG A 36 3.65 -9.20 -19.55
N LEU A 37 3.45 -9.83 -20.68
CA LEU A 37 3.63 -9.24 -22.00
C LEU A 37 2.27 -8.75 -22.52
N GLN A 38 2.22 -7.53 -23.03
CA GLN A 38 1.02 -6.98 -23.64
C GLN A 38 0.46 -7.89 -24.73
N GLY A 39 -0.87 -8.09 -24.69
CA GLY A 39 -1.56 -8.93 -25.67
C GLY A 39 -1.57 -10.43 -25.37
N ASP A 40 -0.85 -10.89 -24.33
CA ASP A 40 -0.97 -12.27 -23.86
C ASP A 40 -2.20 -12.38 -22.94
N MET A 41 -3.27 -12.98 -23.45
CA MET A 41 -4.55 -13.15 -22.76
C MET A 41 -4.81 -14.62 -22.37
N GLU A 42 -3.87 -15.51 -22.63
CA GLU A 42 -4.01 -16.95 -22.34
C GLU A 42 -3.88 -17.21 -20.84
N ASN A 43 -4.65 -18.18 -20.32
CA ASN A 43 -4.57 -18.54 -18.91
C ASN A 43 -3.15 -19.02 -18.55
N GLY A 44 -2.59 -18.47 -17.47
CA GLY A 44 -1.23 -18.75 -17.01
C GLY A 44 -0.14 -18.07 -17.83
N TYR A 45 -0.49 -17.24 -18.80
CA TYR A 45 0.41 -16.38 -19.57
C TYR A 45 1.64 -17.11 -20.18
N PRO A 46 1.43 -18.15 -21.02
CA PRO A 46 2.53 -18.96 -21.52
C PRO A 46 3.48 -18.18 -22.43
N LYS A 47 2.96 -17.27 -23.25
CA LYS A 47 3.78 -16.41 -24.12
C LYS A 47 4.64 -15.44 -23.31
N SER A 48 4.07 -14.86 -22.26
CA SER A 48 4.78 -13.96 -21.34
C SER A 48 5.92 -14.68 -20.63
N LYS A 49 5.70 -15.92 -20.17
CA LYS A 49 6.72 -16.74 -19.54
C LYS A 49 7.86 -17.07 -20.50
N GLN A 50 7.52 -17.50 -21.71
CA GLN A 50 8.52 -17.81 -22.73
C GLN A 50 9.32 -16.55 -23.10
N TYR A 51 8.63 -15.43 -23.33
CA TYR A 51 9.27 -14.15 -23.64
C TYR A 51 10.24 -13.72 -22.55
N THR A 52 9.86 -13.79 -21.27
CA THR A 52 10.72 -13.46 -20.15
C THR A 52 11.96 -14.35 -20.12
N ASN A 53 11.78 -15.67 -20.28
CA ASN A 53 12.90 -16.61 -20.35
C ASN A 53 13.85 -16.29 -21.50
N ASP A 54 13.31 -15.93 -22.67
CA ASP A 54 14.12 -15.60 -23.84
C ASP A 54 14.93 -14.30 -23.63
N VAL A 55 14.35 -13.31 -22.93
CA VAL A 55 15.05 -12.08 -22.53
C VAL A 55 16.15 -12.38 -21.51
N ASP A 56 15.84 -13.13 -20.48
CA ASP A 56 16.79 -13.45 -19.39
C ASP A 56 17.98 -14.29 -19.91
N ASN A 57 17.74 -15.18 -20.87
CA ASN A 57 18.77 -16.00 -21.50
C ASN A 57 19.48 -15.30 -22.69
N GLY A 58 19.12 -14.07 -23.01
CA GLY A 58 19.73 -13.29 -24.09
C GLY A 58 19.36 -13.74 -25.51
N ILE A 59 18.35 -14.61 -25.66
CA ILE A 59 17.77 -15.00 -26.96
C ILE A 59 17.10 -13.77 -27.58
N ILE A 60 16.33 -13.04 -26.77
CA ILE A 60 15.85 -11.70 -27.11
C ILE A 60 16.87 -10.70 -26.55
N GLY A 61 17.60 -10.05 -27.45
CA GLY A 61 18.62 -9.08 -27.08
C GLY A 61 18.02 -7.78 -26.52
N ALA A 62 18.84 -6.98 -25.82
CA ALA A 62 18.42 -5.73 -25.19
C ALA A 62 17.78 -4.74 -26.18
N GLU A 63 18.28 -4.65 -27.39
CA GLU A 63 17.73 -3.77 -28.42
C GLU A 63 16.34 -4.24 -28.88
N GLN A 64 16.16 -5.53 -29.11
CA GLN A 64 14.87 -6.12 -29.46
C GLN A 64 13.85 -5.95 -28.34
N PHE A 65 14.21 -6.29 -27.09
CA PHE A 65 13.36 -6.10 -25.92
C PHE A 65 12.91 -4.65 -25.77
N SER A 66 13.82 -3.69 -25.94
CA SER A 66 13.48 -2.29 -25.74
C SER A 66 12.63 -1.69 -26.88
N LYS A 67 12.73 -2.21 -28.11
CA LYS A 67 12.09 -1.60 -29.29
C LYS A 67 10.88 -2.39 -29.81
N ASP A 68 10.42 -3.43 -29.14
CA ASP A 68 9.34 -4.31 -29.60
C ASP A 68 7.93 -3.69 -29.53
N GLN A 69 7.79 -2.51 -28.94
CA GLN A 69 6.54 -1.74 -28.78
C GLN A 69 5.46 -2.44 -27.93
N HIS A 70 5.81 -3.49 -27.22
CA HIS A 70 4.90 -4.16 -26.29
C HIS A 70 5.12 -3.67 -24.86
N GLY A 71 4.03 -3.47 -24.13
CA GLY A 71 4.07 -3.26 -22.69
C GLY A 71 4.57 -4.51 -21.97
N TYR A 72 5.42 -4.36 -20.96
CA TYR A 72 5.97 -5.45 -20.18
C TYR A 72 5.95 -5.17 -18.68
N GLY A 73 5.64 -6.18 -17.90
CA GLY A 73 5.74 -6.17 -16.46
C GLY A 73 4.61 -5.44 -15.74
N LEU A 74 4.83 -5.13 -14.45
CA LEU A 74 3.81 -4.59 -13.56
C LEU A 74 3.20 -3.26 -14.06
N CYS A 75 4.02 -2.34 -14.54
CA CYS A 75 3.59 -1.04 -15.06
C CYS A 75 3.51 -1.01 -16.60
N GLN A 76 3.50 -2.14 -17.27
CA GLN A 76 3.44 -2.24 -18.73
C GLN A 76 4.40 -1.26 -19.45
N TRP A 77 5.68 -1.26 -19.02
CA TRP A 77 6.71 -0.42 -19.63
C TRP A 77 6.79 -0.64 -21.14
N THR A 78 6.55 0.40 -21.92
CA THR A 78 6.48 0.32 -23.39
C THR A 78 7.56 1.20 -24.04
N PHE A 79 7.90 2.35 -23.45
CA PHE A 79 8.89 3.26 -24.01
C PHE A 79 10.29 2.62 -24.08
N PRO A 80 10.98 2.70 -25.26
CA PRO A 80 12.26 2.05 -25.44
C PRO A 80 13.32 2.38 -24.38
N SER A 81 13.41 3.64 -23.96
CA SER A 81 14.35 4.07 -22.92
C SER A 81 14.04 3.40 -21.57
N ARG A 82 12.78 3.41 -21.16
CA ARG A 82 12.35 2.81 -19.88
C ARG A 82 12.53 1.29 -19.89
N LYS A 83 12.18 0.59 -20.97
CA LYS A 83 12.41 -0.86 -21.11
C LYS A 83 13.88 -1.22 -21.08
N LYS A 84 14.72 -0.41 -21.74
CA LYS A 84 16.18 -0.61 -21.71
C LYS A 84 16.71 -0.49 -20.28
N GLU A 85 16.33 0.57 -19.58
CA GLU A 85 16.74 0.80 -18.19
C GLU A 85 16.23 -0.31 -17.25
N LEU A 86 14.99 -0.78 -17.42
CA LEU A 86 14.44 -1.91 -16.67
C LEU A 86 15.31 -3.16 -16.81
N LEU A 87 15.69 -3.51 -18.04
CA LEU A 87 16.54 -4.68 -18.31
C LEU A 87 17.96 -4.50 -17.73
N GLU A 88 18.55 -3.31 -17.87
CA GLU A 88 19.85 -3.00 -17.29
C GLU A 88 19.82 -3.08 -15.76
N PHE A 89 18.74 -2.60 -15.16
CA PHE A 89 18.52 -2.65 -13.72
C PHE A 89 18.37 -4.10 -13.20
N ALA A 90 17.62 -4.95 -13.91
CA ALA A 90 17.52 -6.38 -13.60
C ALA A 90 18.88 -7.08 -13.71
N LYS A 91 19.63 -6.85 -14.78
CA LYS A 91 20.98 -7.41 -14.98
C LYS A 91 21.94 -6.98 -13.90
N ALA A 92 21.91 -5.71 -13.50
CA ALA A 92 22.79 -5.19 -12.43
C ALA A 92 22.51 -5.86 -11.08
N ARG A 93 21.29 -6.36 -10.86
CA ARG A 93 20.89 -7.11 -9.66
C ARG A 93 21.09 -8.62 -9.79
N GLY A 94 21.36 -9.13 -10.98
CA GLY A 94 21.51 -10.56 -11.25
C GLY A 94 20.19 -11.35 -11.09
N VAL A 95 19.05 -10.68 -11.37
CA VAL A 95 17.71 -11.29 -11.28
C VAL A 95 16.99 -11.25 -12.62
N SER A 96 15.90 -12.00 -12.74
CA SER A 96 15.02 -11.98 -13.92
C SER A 96 14.45 -10.58 -14.16
N VAL A 97 14.27 -10.23 -15.45
CA VAL A 97 13.52 -9.00 -15.80
C VAL A 97 12.06 -9.07 -15.35
N GLY A 98 11.54 -10.28 -15.12
CA GLY A 98 10.21 -10.54 -14.58
C GLY A 98 10.14 -10.60 -13.04
N ASP A 99 11.21 -10.30 -12.31
CA ASP A 99 11.20 -10.29 -10.84
C ASP A 99 10.32 -9.15 -10.29
N GLU A 100 9.34 -9.50 -9.46
CA GLU A 100 8.33 -8.56 -8.97
C GLU A 100 8.90 -7.51 -8.00
N VAL A 101 9.85 -7.89 -7.17
CA VAL A 101 10.47 -6.98 -6.19
C VAL A 101 11.38 -6.00 -6.92
N MET A 102 12.20 -6.49 -7.85
CA MET A 102 13.06 -5.66 -8.67
C MET A 102 12.25 -4.64 -9.48
N GLN A 103 11.10 -5.04 -10.05
CA GLN A 103 10.24 -4.11 -10.79
C GLN A 103 9.62 -3.03 -9.89
N CYS A 104 9.27 -3.35 -8.64
CA CYS A 104 8.86 -2.36 -7.65
C CYS A 104 10.00 -1.37 -7.34
N GLU A 105 11.23 -1.86 -7.15
CA GLU A 105 12.40 -1.02 -6.92
C GLU A 105 12.71 -0.13 -8.12
N PHE A 106 12.55 -0.64 -9.34
CA PHE A 106 12.70 0.15 -10.56
C PHE A 106 11.62 1.23 -10.70
N CYS A 107 10.36 0.90 -10.41
CA CYS A 107 9.25 1.88 -10.36
C CYS A 107 9.57 3.00 -9.34
N LEU A 108 10.05 2.64 -8.15
CA LEU A 108 10.46 3.60 -7.12
C LEU A 108 11.65 4.46 -7.56
N LEU A 109 12.59 3.89 -8.31
CA LEU A 109 13.72 4.64 -8.89
C LEU A 109 13.21 5.71 -9.87
N GLU A 110 12.33 5.33 -10.81
CA GLU A 110 11.71 6.28 -11.75
C GLU A 110 10.90 7.36 -11.01
N LEU A 111 10.10 6.97 -10.01
CA LEU A 111 9.31 7.90 -9.21
C LEU A 111 10.20 8.94 -8.52
N LYS A 112 11.30 8.52 -7.92
CA LYS A 112 12.24 9.42 -7.23
C LYS A 112 12.98 10.35 -8.19
N ARG A 113 13.37 9.84 -9.35
CA ARG A 113 14.18 10.57 -10.34
C ARG A 113 13.34 11.50 -11.20
N ASP A 114 12.25 10.97 -11.76
CA ASP A 114 11.52 11.62 -12.86
C ASP A 114 10.17 12.20 -12.43
N PHE A 115 9.63 11.74 -11.27
CA PHE A 115 8.31 12.11 -10.77
C PHE A 115 8.34 12.47 -9.27
N ALA A 116 9.32 13.29 -8.86
CA ALA A 116 9.58 13.59 -7.46
C ALA A 116 8.35 14.08 -6.67
N ASP A 117 7.53 14.96 -7.27
CA ASP A 117 6.30 15.46 -6.64
C ASP A 117 5.25 14.37 -6.43
N LEU A 118 5.15 13.42 -7.37
CA LEU A 118 4.27 12.26 -7.25
C LEU A 118 4.80 11.34 -6.15
N TYR A 119 6.10 11.03 -6.16
CA TYR A 119 6.74 10.23 -5.12
C TYR A 119 6.46 10.79 -3.73
N GLN A 120 6.70 12.09 -3.53
CA GLN A 120 6.43 12.74 -2.24
C GLN A 120 4.97 12.61 -1.80
N SER A 121 4.02 12.77 -2.73
CA SER A 121 2.61 12.62 -2.41
C SER A 121 2.24 11.18 -2.01
N LEU A 122 2.89 10.18 -2.61
CA LEU A 122 2.71 8.76 -2.27
C LEU A 122 3.37 8.36 -0.94
N CYS A 123 4.40 9.09 -0.49
CA CYS A 123 5.04 8.85 0.80
C CYS A 123 4.19 9.32 1.99
N ILE A 124 3.20 10.16 1.77
CA ILE A 124 2.37 10.76 2.81
C ILE A 124 0.97 10.12 2.74
N PRO A 125 0.38 9.68 3.86
CA PRO A 125 -1.00 9.23 3.88
C PRO A 125 -1.95 10.34 3.37
N GLY A 126 -2.81 9.98 2.39
CA GLY A 126 -3.73 10.91 1.75
C GLY A 126 -5.01 10.23 1.28
N ASP A 127 -5.77 10.92 0.45
CA ASP A 127 -6.92 10.32 -0.23
C ASP A 127 -6.45 9.30 -1.27
N MET A 128 -6.85 8.04 -1.10
CA MET A 128 -6.38 6.93 -1.92
C MET A 128 -6.84 7.04 -3.37
N ASP A 129 -8.09 7.45 -3.58
CA ASP A 129 -8.63 7.61 -4.94
C ASP A 129 -7.86 8.71 -5.69
N ALA A 130 -7.61 9.84 -5.02
CA ALA A 130 -6.83 10.93 -5.60
C ALA A 130 -5.38 10.53 -5.89
N LEU A 131 -4.73 9.74 -5.01
CA LEU A 131 -3.38 9.23 -5.23
C LEU A 131 -3.34 8.22 -6.38
N THR A 132 -4.35 7.35 -6.48
CA THR A 132 -4.50 6.37 -7.56
C THR A 132 -4.64 7.05 -8.91
N ASP A 133 -5.50 8.07 -8.99
CA ASP A 133 -5.69 8.86 -10.22
C ASP A 133 -4.44 9.61 -10.61
N ARG A 134 -3.79 10.25 -9.65
CA ARG A 134 -2.56 11.00 -9.90
C ARG A 134 -1.44 10.10 -10.42
N PHE A 135 -1.31 8.87 -9.91
CA PHE A 135 -0.35 7.91 -10.44
C PHE A 135 -0.70 7.52 -11.88
N CYS A 136 -1.97 7.22 -12.17
CA CYS A 136 -2.46 6.94 -13.52
C CYS A 136 -2.11 8.08 -14.49
N GLU A 137 -2.40 9.33 -14.12
CA GLU A 137 -2.19 10.50 -14.98
C GLU A 137 -0.72 10.85 -15.21
N LYS A 138 0.11 10.70 -14.19
CA LYS A 138 1.50 11.17 -14.23
C LYS A 138 2.48 10.10 -14.65
N PHE A 139 2.31 8.88 -14.15
CA PHE A 139 3.26 7.79 -14.36
C PHE A 139 2.85 6.86 -15.52
N GLU A 140 1.60 6.35 -15.52
CA GLU A 140 1.13 5.41 -16.55
C GLU A 140 0.78 6.11 -17.86
N ARG A 141 0.09 7.24 -17.80
CA ARG A 141 -0.31 8.06 -18.95
C ARG A 141 -1.03 7.26 -20.05
N PRO A 142 -2.08 6.49 -19.70
CA PRO A 142 -2.81 5.72 -20.69
C PRO A 142 -3.53 6.65 -21.69
N ALA A 143 -3.81 6.15 -22.88
CA ALA A 143 -4.56 6.93 -23.89
C ALA A 143 -5.97 7.29 -23.41
N VAL A 144 -6.58 6.47 -22.56
CA VAL A 144 -7.87 6.71 -21.93
C VAL A 144 -7.74 6.41 -20.44
N ASN A 145 -8.01 7.39 -19.60
CA ASN A 145 -8.00 7.22 -18.16
C ASN A 145 -9.23 6.42 -17.74
N ASN A 146 -9.01 5.23 -17.20
CA ASN A 146 -10.04 4.40 -16.58
C ASN A 146 -9.74 4.29 -15.07
N TYR A 147 -10.24 5.24 -14.31
CA TYR A 147 -9.93 5.34 -12.88
C TYR A 147 -10.65 4.30 -12.02
N LYS A 148 -11.90 3.95 -12.38
CA LYS A 148 -12.76 3.14 -11.53
C LYS A 148 -12.13 1.78 -11.16
N PRO A 149 -11.69 0.91 -12.10
CA PRO A 149 -11.08 -0.36 -11.73
C PRO A 149 -9.77 -0.20 -10.96
N ARG A 150 -9.00 0.85 -11.21
CA ARG A 150 -7.75 1.15 -10.49
C ARG A 150 -8.03 1.49 -9.02
N ARG A 151 -9.05 2.32 -8.76
CA ARG A 151 -9.48 2.68 -7.40
C ARG A 151 -10.08 1.48 -6.67
N GLU A 152 -10.91 0.67 -7.34
CA GLU A 152 -11.48 -0.54 -6.77
C GLU A 152 -10.36 -1.51 -6.32
N ALA A 153 -9.40 -1.79 -7.19
CA ALA A 153 -8.25 -2.63 -6.86
C ALA A 153 -7.40 -2.03 -5.73
N ALA A 154 -7.12 -0.72 -5.75
CA ALA A 154 -6.39 -0.05 -4.67
C ALA A 154 -7.09 -0.22 -3.31
N ASN A 155 -8.42 -0.08 -3.28
CA ASN A 155 -9.24 -0.29 -2.08
C ASN A 155 -9.23 -1.76 -1.62
N GLU A 156 -9.20 -2.72 -2.54
CA GLU A 156 -9.08 -4.14 -2.22
C GLU A 156 -7.72 -4.44 -1.58
N TYR A 157 -6.60 -3.95 -2.16
CA TYR A 157 -5.26 -4.11 -1.58
C TYR A 157 -5.15 -3.43 -0.22
N TYR A 158 -5.74 -2.26 -0.07
CA TYR A 158 -5.78 -1.59 1.22
C TYR A 158 -6.53 -2.42 2.28
N SER A 159 -7.68 -2.95 1.90
CA SER A 159 -8.44 -3.84 2.77
C SER A 159 -7.66 -5.11 3.13
N MET A 160 -6.87 -5.63 2.19
CA MET A 160 -6.10 -6.86 2.35
C MET A 160 -4.85 -6.69 3.22
N TYR A 161 -4.12 -5.56 3.08
CA TYR A 161 -2.80 -5.40 3.71
C TYR A 161 -2.75 -4.36 4.82
N CYS A 162 -3.70 -3.44 4.86
CA CYS A 162 -3.69 -2.33 5.80
C CYS A 162 -4.77 -2.45 6.88
N ILE A 163 -5.74 -3.36 6.71
CA ILE A 163 -6.79 -3.62 7.71
C ILE A 163 -6.44 -4.90 8.47
N PRO A 164 -6.18 -4.84 9.79
CA PRO A 164 -5.95 -6.04 10.59
C PRO A 164 -7.17 -6.94 10.60
N GLY A 165 -6.98 -8.21 10.28
CA GLY A 165 -8.06 -9.21 10.29
C GLY A 165 -8.85 -9.38 8.99
N ALA A 166 -8.46 -8.74 7.89
CA ALA A 166 -8.98 -9.09 6.59
C ALA A 166 -8.45 -10.47 6.19
N VAL A 167 -9.38 -11.42 6.01
CA VAL A 167 -9.06 -12.80 5.61
C VAL A 167 -8.46 -12.77 4.21
N GLN A 168 -7.20 -13.18 4.07
CA GLN A 168 -6.64 -13.46 2.75
C GLN A 168 -7.41 -14.62 2.11
N PRO A 169 -7.73 -14.58 0.81
CA PRO A 169 -8.28 -15.74 0.14
C PRO A 169 -7.23 -16.83 0.09
N GLN A 170 -7.33 -17.79 1.00
CA GLN A 170 -6.58 -19.05 0.93
C GLN A 170 -7.26 -20.00 -0.04
N PRO A 171 -6.50 -20.85 -0.77
CA PRO A 171 -7.09 -21.96 -1.48
C PRO A 171 -7.78 -22.89 -0.46
N THR A 172 -9.01 -23.21 -0.75
CA THR A 172 -9.95 -23.94 0.07
C THR A 172 -9.38 -25.22 0.68
N SER A 173 -9.25 -25.29 1.99
CA SER A 173 -9.53 -26.49 2.77
C SER A 173 -10.22 -26.04 4.04
N ALA A 174 -11.38 -26.66 4.30
CA ALA A 174 -12.27 -26.32 5.37
C ALA A 174 -11.65 -26.61 6.74
N GLU A 175 -11.79 -25.69 7.68
CA GLU A 175 -12.34 -25.96 9.01
C GLU A 175 -12.48 -24.64 9.81
N ASP A 176 -13.62 -24.61 10.46
CA ASP A 176 -14.28 -23.56 11.21
C ASP A 176 -13.53 -23.19 12.49
N THR A 177 -13.31 -21.89 12.76
CA THR A 177 -13.39 -21.35 14.13
C THR A 177 -13.66 -19.84 14.08
N ALA A 178 -14.80 -19.46 14.61
CA ALA A 178 -15.30 -18.09 14.72
C ALA A 178 -14.52 -17.28 15.79
N GLU A 179 -14.09 -16.05 15.42
CA GLU A 179 -14.03 -14.82 16.23
C GLU A 179 -13.17 -13.72 15.58
N PRO A 180 -13.32 -12.43 15.88
CA PRO A 180 -14.46 -11.61 16.22
C PRO A 180 -14.68 -10.39 15.29
N LYS A 181 -15.77 -10.32 14.61
CA LYS A 181 -16.21 -9.21 13.73
C LYS A 181 -16.50 -7.87 14.45
N GLN A 182 -16.45 -7.85 15.78
CA GLN A 182 -16.91 -6.71 16.58
C GLN A 182 -15.87 -5.62 16.86
N LYS A 183 -14.57 -5.94 16.83
CA LYS A 183 -13.49 -4.98 17.14
C LYS A 183 -13.23 -3.93 16.05
N ILE A 184 -13.44 -4.26 14.78
CA ILE A 184 -13.11 -3.39 13.65
C ILE A 184 -14.15 -2.29 13.47
N SER A 185 -15.44 -2.60 13.64
CA SER A 185 -16.52 -1.63 13.53
C SER A 185 -16.50 -0.57 14.64
N PHE A 186 -15.93 -0.92 15.80
CA PHE A 186 -15.80 -0.01 16.94
C PHE A 186 -14.72 1.05 16.72
N LEU A 187 -13.56 0.67 16.19
CA LEU A 187 -12.47 1.60 15.84
C LEU A 187 -12.87 2.57 14.70
N ASP A 188 -13.59 2.09 13.69
CA ASP A 188 -14.14 2.94 12.63
C ASP A 188 -15.17 3.96 13.17
N GLY A 189 -15.99 3.55 14.13
CA GLY A 189 -16.93 4.43 14.83
C GLY A 189 -16.22 5.53 15.64
N ILE A 190 -15.15 5.17 16.32
CA ILE A 190 -14.34 6.10 17.14
C ILE A 190 -13.64 7.13 16.25
N LEU A 191 -13.01 6.71 15.16
CA LEU A 191 -12.33 7.60 14.23
C LEU A 191 -13.31 8.52 13.50
N GLY A 192 -14.55 8.05 13.24
CA GLY A 192 -15.64 8.87 12.69
C GLY A 192 -16.06 10.01 13.62
N LEU A 193 -16.03 9.82 14.95
CA LEU A 193 -16.31 10.88 15.93
C LEU A 193 -15.29 12.02 15.89
N PHE A 194 -14.06 11.76 15.43
CA PHE A 194 -13.01 12.77 15.26
C PHE A 194 -12.92 13.33 13.83
N GLY A 195 -13.91 13.08 12.97
CA GLY A 195 -13.96 13.60 11.60
C GLY A 195 -13.01 12.90 10.61
N TYR A 196 -12.46 11.76 10.98
CA TYR A 196 -11.67 10.93 10.07
C TYR A 196 -12.57 9.96 9.31
N LYS A 197 -12.65 10.11 8.01
CA LYS A 197 -13.21 9.08 7.12
C LYS A 197 -12.18 7.95 7.02
N LYS A 198 -12.32 6.89 7.83
CA LYS A 198 -11.43 5.73 7.86
C LYS A 198 -9.93 6.09 7.88
N VAL A 199 -9.31 6.05 9.03
CA VAL A 199 -7.86 6.01 9.15
C VAL A 199 -7.48 4.67 9.72
N VAL A 200 -6.80 3.85 8.95
CA VAL A 200 -6.26 2.59 9.42
C VAL A 200 -4.75 2.68 9.33
N SER A 201 -4.13 2.99 10.47
CA SER A 201 -2.74 2.65 10.72
C SER A 201 -2.71 1.74 11.94
N THR A 202 -2.16 0.55 11.77
CA THR A 202 -1.91 -0.38 12.88
C THR A 202 -0.69 0.02 13.70
N VAL A 203 0.03 1.06 13.27
CA VAL A 203 1.18 1.61 13.98
C VAL A 203 0.89 3.07 14.26
N CYS A 204 0.53 3.37 15.50
CA CYS A 204 0.45 4.73 15.98
C CYS A 204 1.89 5.22 16.26
N ASP A 205 2.55 5.77 15.24
CA ASP A 205 3.82 6.41 15.46
C ASP A 205 3.66 7.72 16.23
N GLN A 206 4.75 8.21 16.82
CA GLN A 206 4.76 9.43 17.62
C GLN A 206 4.20 10.65 16.86
N LYS A 207 4.41 10.71 15.54
CA LYS A 207 3.96 11.82 14.68
C LYS A 207 2.45 11.79 14.48
N THR A 208 1.90 10.62 14.24
CA THR A 208 0.45 10.38 14.15
C THR A 208 -0.22 10.68 15.47
N TRP A 209 0.38 10.23 16.58
CA TRP A 209 -0.06 10.52 17.93
C TRP A 209 -0.13 12.03 18.22
N LEU A 210 0.93 12.77 17.94
CA LEU A 210 0.98 14.23 18.15
C LEU A 210 -0.04 14.98 17.27
N SER A 211 -0.29 14.51 16.05
CA SER A 211 -1.30 15.07 15.16
C SER A 211 -2.72 14.86 15.71
N LEU A 212 -3.01 13.67 16.21
CA LEU A 212 -4.29 13.35 16.84
C LEU A 212 -4.48 14.14 18.14
N ALA A 213 -3.48 14.18 19.00
CA ALA A 213 -3.52 14.92 20.26
C ALA A 213 -3.80 16.43 20.08
N LYS A 214 -3.33 17.03 18.98
CA LYS A 214 -3.60 18.44 18.63
C LYS A 214 -5.04 18.71 18.19
N ARG A 215 -5.74 17.71 17.67
CA ARG A 215 -7.11 17.83 17.12
C ARG A 215 -8.19 17.37 18.09
N MET A 216 -7.81 16.79 19.22
CA MET A 216 -8.77 16.33 20.21
C MET A 216 -9.45 17.50 20.89
N PRO A 217 -10.78 17.43 21.16
CA PRO A 217 -11.41 18.33 22.10
C PRO A 217 -10.65 18.28 23.43
N LYS A 218 -10.65 19.37 24.16
CA LYS A 218 -9.96 19.44 25.48
C LYS A 218 -10.53 18.37 26.44
N ILE A 219 -9.92 17.20 26.39
CA ILE A 219 -10.17 16.11 27.31
C ILE A 219 -9.14 16.29 28.44
N THR A 220 -9.58 16.35 29.63
CA THR A 220 -8.75 16.56 30.83
C THR A 220 -9.04 15.47 31.84
N TYR A 221 -8.13 15.33 32.81
CA TYR A 221 -8.35 14.47 33.97
C TYR A 221 -9.73 14.70 34.59
N GLY A 222 -10.43 13.62 34.88
CA GLY A 222 -11.83 13.64 35.38
C GLY A 222 -12.89 13.75 34.29
N SER A 223 -12.52 13.83 33.02
CA SER A 223 -13.51 13.75 31.91
C SER A 223 -14.09 12.36 31.79
N ASN A 224 -15.41 12.28 31.57
CA ASN A 224 -16.11 11.05 31.21
C ASN A 224 -16.82 11.26 29.88
N SER A 225 -16.41 10.51 28.85
CA SER A 225 -17.01 10.64 27.51
C SER A 225 -16.56 9.53 26.57
N ASP A 226 -17.28 9.37 25.45
CA ASP A 226 -16.89 8.49 24.35
C ASP A 226 -15.52 8.91 23.74
N ALA A 227 -15.16 10.17 23.81
CA ALA A 227 -13.87 10.67 23.39
C ALA A 227 -12.73 10.17 24.30
N VAL A 228 -12.95 10.06 25.61
CA VAL A 228 -12.01 9.43 26.55
C VAL A 228 -11.89 7.94 26.25
N LYS A 229 -13.00 7.28 26.04
CA LYS A 229 -13.03 5.86 25.67
C LYS A 229 -12.24 5.59 24.39
N ALA A 230 -12.38 6.46 23.40
CA ALA A 230 -11.57 6.42 22.19
C ALA A 230 -10.08 6.55 22.46
N MET A 231 -9.70 7.48 23.34
CA MET A 231 -8.32 7.67 23.76
C MET A 231 -7.75 6.44 24.47
N GLN A 232 -8.50 5.85 25.38
CA GLN A 232 -8.10 4.62 26.06
C GLN A 232 -7.86 3.46 25.08
N CYS A 233 -8.74 3.29 24.09
CA CYS A 233 -8.54 2.31 23.03
C CYS A 233 -7.26 2.58 22.22
N MET A 234 -6.97 3.84 21.92
CA MET A 234 -5.72 4.22 21.21
C MET A 234 -4.48 3.94 22.06
N LEU A 235 -4.52 4.28 23.34
CA LEU A 235 -3.43 3.97 24.28
C LEU A 235 -3.20 2.46 24.39
N ASN A 236 -4.27 1.66 24.36
CA ASN A 236 -4.18 0.21 24.36
C ASN A 236 -3.54 -0.36 23.07
N VAL A 237 -3.80 0.26 21.92
CA VAL A 237 -3.10 -0.07 20.67
C VAL A 237 -1.60 0.21 20.79
N CYS A 238 -1.22 1.26 21.53
CA CYS A 238 0.18 1.59 21.82
C CYS A 238 0.80 0.73 22.94
N GLY A 239 0.06 -0.25 23.49
CA GLY A 239 0.55 -1.16 24.51
C GLY A 239 0.18 -0.80 25.95
N ALA A 240 -0.69 0.19 26.18
CA ALA A 240 -1.34 0.37 27.46
C ALA A 240 -2.32 -0.78 27.73
N LYS A 241 -2.64 -1.02 28.99
CA LYS A 241 -3.63 -2.03 29.39
C LYS A 241 -4.70 -1.34 30.24
N LEU A 242 -5.53 -0.52 29.56
CA LEU A 242 -6.59 0.25 30.17
C LEU A 242 -7.95 -0.40 29.91
N ASP A 243 -8.85 -0.33 30.89
CA ASP A 243 -10.27 -0.52 30.63
C ASP A 243 -10.77 0.68 29.81
N ALA A 244 -11.41 0.43 28.67
CA ALA A 244 -11.96 1.49 27.86
C ALA A 244 -13.38 1.84 28.35
N ASP A 245 -13.44 2.39 29.54
CA ASP A 245 -14.68 2.75 30.28
C ASP A 245 -15.18 4.18 29.96
N GLY A 246 -14.31 5.01 29.40
CA GLY A 246 -14.60 6.41 29.10
C GLY A 246 -14.26 7.38 30.23
N ASP A 247 -13.68 6.88 31.33
CA ASP A 247 -13.24 7.72 32.46
C ASP A 247 -11.76 8.06 32.36
N TRP A 248 -11.43 9.33 32.34
CA TRP A 248 -10.05 9.81 32.41
C TRP A 248 -9.57 9.89 33.86
N GLY A 249 -9.23 8.74 34.39
CA GLY A 249 -8.64 8.61 35.74
C GLY A 249 -7.11 8.51 35.71
N ASP A 250 -6.54 8.19 36.88
CA ASP A 250 -5.07 8.11 37.06
C ASP A 250 -4.37 7.17 36.07
N LEU A 251 -4.94 6.01 35.79
CA LEU A 251 -4.35 5.03 34.86
C LEU A 251 -4.33 5.56 33.42
N THR A 252 -5.41 6.23 33.01
CA THR A 252 -5.51 6.84 31.67
C THR A 252 -4.52 8.00 31.55
N GLU A 253 -4.42 8.85 32.56
CA GLU A 253 -3.47 9.97 32.63
C GLU A 253 -2.02 9.46 32.60
N ALA A 254 -1.66 8.48 33.41
CA ALA A 254 -0.33 7.91 33.44
C ALA A 254 0.08 7.30 32.08
N ALA A 255 -0.84 6.56 31.46
CA ALA A 255 -0.63 6.01 30.11
C ALA A 255 -0.47 7.12 29.07
N PHE A 256 -1.32 8.14 29.11
CA PHE A 256 -1.25 9.29 28.20
C PHE A 256 0.08 10.02 28.31
N GLN A 257 0.53 10.34 29.53
CA GLN A 257 1.82 11.03 29.74
C GLN A 257 3.01 10.19 29.26
N LYS A 258 2.98 8.86 29.48
CA LYS A 258 3.99 7.94 28.99
C LYS A 258 4.15 8.02 27.48
N TYR A 259 3.05 7.95 26.74
CA TYR A 259 3.09 7.94 25.27
C TYR A 259 3.24 9.34 24.66
N LYS A 260 2.79 10.39 25.34
CA LYS A 260 3.00 11.79 24.95
C LYS A 260 4.48 12.20 25.05
N GLY A 261 5.20 11.66 26.01
CA GLY A 261 6.61 11.97 26.25
C GLY A 261 7.60 11.25 25.32
N GLY A 262 7.14 10.34 24.47
CA GLY A 262 8.01 9.64 23.52
C GLY A 262 8.96 8.62 24.18
N ALA A 263 8.62 8.11 25.37
CA ALA A 263 9.34 7.03 26.01
C ALA A 263 8.75 5.68 25.59
N VAL A 264 9.30 5.09 24.54
CA VAL A 264 9.28 3.66 24.23
C VAL A 264 10.72 3.25 23.99
#